data_cd6cd2dbba3f2de6cbe6b6f5f7b3e66b
#
_entry.id   cd6cd2dbba3f2de6cbe6b6f5f7b3e66b
#
_cell.length_a   1.000
_cell.length_b   1.000
_cell.length_c   1.000
_cell.angle_alpha   90.00
_cell.angle_beta   90.00
_cell.angle_gamma   90.00
#
_symmetry.space_group_name_H-M   'P 1'
#
loop_
_entity.id
_entity.type
_entity.pdbx_description
1 polymer ?
#
loop_
_entity_poly.entity_id
_entity_poly.type
_entity_poly.pdbx_seq_one_letter_code
_entity_poly.pdbx_strand_id
1 'polypeptide(L)'
;MNISSESIKKKAIELGFQKVGITEATETISEQNNLRSWLKKNNHADMKWMENRSEERGNIHKYFPEARSVISVGMNYYTGIKQEDLKSDYKFSNYAWGDDYHIILKDKLFSLLSWIKEFDPTVKGVVCVDTSPVMDKVWAQKAGLGWIGKHTNLISRDYGSWIFLGELILDQSLEQDKPFNEDLCGTCVACIEACPTQALNDYEIDAGKCISCLLYTSPSPRDKRL
;
A
#
# COMPACT_ATOMS: atom_id res chain seq x y z
N MET A 1 -15.38 -13.26 18.56
CA MET A 1 -15.97 -13.16 17.20
C MET A 1 -16.16 -14.57 16.63
N ASN A 2 -17.33 -14.89 16.09
CA ASN A 2 -17.64 -16.24 15.55
C ASN A 2 -17.40 -16.35 14.02
N ILE A 3 -16.48 -15.57 13.48
CA ILE A 3 -16.15 -15.60 12.06
C ILE A 3 -14.69 -16.03 11.88
N SER A 4 -14.43 -16.97 10.96
CA SER A 4 -13.07 -17.44 10.68
C SER A 4 -12.33 -16.51 9.73
N SER A 5 -10.99 -16.48 9.83
CA SER A 5 -10.12 -15.78 8.87
C SER A 5 -10.38 -16.22 7.43
N GLU A 6 -10.63 -17.52 7.22
CA GLU A 6 -10.94 -18.06 5.89
C GLU A 6 -12.25 -17.49 5.31
N SER A 7 -13.30 -17.35 6.14
CA SER A 7 -14.57 -16.74 5.71
C SER A 7 -14.38 -15.26 5.33
N ILE A 8 -13.56 -14.54 6.08
CA ILE A 8 -13.22 -13.14 5.79
C ILE A 8 -12.48 -13.04 4.44
N LYS A 9 -11.48 -13.89 4.23
CA LYS A 9 -10.72 -13.94 2.97
C LYS A 9 -11.63 -14.27 1.78
N LYS A 10 -12.50 -15.26 1.93
CA LYS A 10 -13.48 -15.60 0.89
C LYS A 10 -14.38 -14.42 0.57
N LYS A 11 -14.90 -13.72 1.58
CA LYS A 11 -15.74 -12.54 1.38
C LYS A 11 -15.00 -11.41 0.68
N ALA A 12 -13.74 -11.18 1.01
CA ALA A 12 -12.90 -10.18 0.32
C ALA A 12 -12.75 -10.52 -1.18
N ILE A 13 -12.51 -11.78 -1.53
CA ILE A 13 -12.45 -12.24 -2.92
C ILE A 13 -13.81 -12.04 -3.63
N GLU A 14 -14.93 -12.35 -2.98
CA GLU A 14 -16.27 -12.11 -3.51
C GLU A 14 -16.54 -10.63 -3.77
N LEU A 15 -15.98 -9.74 -2.96
CA LEU A 15 -16.04 -8.28 -3.16
C LEU A 15 -15.13 -7.79 -4.29
N GLY A 16 -14.33 -8.67 -4.90
CA GLY A 16 -13.52 -8.41 -6.08
C GLY A 16 -12.08 -8.00 -5.80
N PHE A 17 -11.56 -8.27 -4.61
CA PHE A 17 -10.10 -8.23 -4.38
C PHE A 17 -9.44 -9.49 -4.96
N GLN A 18 -8.28 -9.34 -5.57
CA GLN A 18 -7.52 -10.47 -6.14
C GLN A 18 -6.55 -11.08 -5.15
N LYS A 19 -6.15 -10.33 -4.13
CA LYS A 19 -5.28 -10.78 -3.05
C LYS A 19 -5.88 -10.36 -1.72
N VAL A 20 -5.74 -11.21 -0.73
CA VAL A 20 -6.10 -10.94 0.65
C VAL A 20 -5.23 -11.77 1.57
N GLY A 21 -4.77 -11.17 2.64
CA GLY A 21 -4.03 -11.84 3.70
C GLY A 21 -4.25 -11.14 5.04
N ILE A 22 -3.98 -11.84 6.10
CA ILE A 22 -4.22 -11.38 7.47
C ILE A 22 -2.92 -11.50 8.27
N THR A 23 -2.58 -10.45 9.00
CA THR A 23 -1.44 -10.46 9.93
C THR A 23 -1.83 -9.85 11.26
N GLU A 24 -1.06 -10.14 12.30
CA GLU A 24 -1.20 -9.48 13.60
C GLU A 24 -0.78 -8.00 13.49
N ALA A 25 -1.52 -7.14 14.19
CA ALA A 25 -1.17 -5.73 14.34
C ALA A 25 -0.04 -5.60 15.37
N THR A 26 1.19 -5.56 14.89
CA THR A 26 2.41 -5.43 15.72
C THR A 26 3.15 -4.15 15.42
N GLU A 27 4.08 -3.74 16.27
CA GLU A 27 5.01 -2.67 15.95
C GLU A 27 5.90 -3.07 14.77
N THR A 28 6.18 -2.11 13.90
CA THR A 28 7.05 -2.26 12.72
C THR A 28 8.37 -1.52 12.95
N ILE A 29 9.13 -1.95 13.97
CA ILE A 29 10.33 -1.25 14.48
C ILE A 29 11.40 -1.08 13.38
N SER A 30 11.65 -2.12 12.60
CA SER A 30 12.63 -2.09 11.51
C SER A 30 12.24 -1.04 10.46
N GLU A 31 10.99 -1.08 10.02
CA GLU A 31 10.44 -0.19 8.99
C GLU A 31 10.35 1.26 9.51
N GLN A 32 10.05 1.43 10.80
CA GLN A 32 10.09 2.73 11.45
C GLN A 32 11.51 3.32 11.44
N ASN A 33 12.53 2.51 11.75
CA ASN A 33 13.91 2.94 11.70
C ASN A 33 14.36 3.31 10.27
N ASN A 34 13.92 2.53 9.28
CA ASN A 34 14.16 2.84 7.87
C ASN A 34 13.51 4.16 7.48
N LEU A 35 12.25 4.39 7.87
CA LEU A 35 11.56 5.67 7.63
C LEU A 35 12.29 6.85 8.28
N ARG A 36 12.69 6.72 9.54
CA ARG A 36 13.45 7.78 10.24
C ARG A 36 14.78 8.08 9.55
N SER A 37 15.51 7.04 9.10
CA SER A 37 16.75 7.20 8.35
C SER A 37 16.52 7.92 7.02
N TRP A 38 15.47 7.55 6.30
CA TRP A 38 15.07 8.15 5.03
C TRP A 38 14.68 9.63 5.18
N LEU A 39 13.93 9.97 6.22
CA LEU A 39 13.58 11.34 6.57
C LEU A 39 14.81 12.16 6.93
N LYS A 40 15.73 11.58 7.72
CA LYS A 40 17.01 12.25 8.12
C LYS A 40 17.89 12.57 6.91
N LYS A 41 17.82 11.76 5.85
CA LYS A 41 18.53 12.02 4.57
C LYS A 41 17.84 13.08 3.71
N ASN A 42 16.68 13.62 4.11
CA ASN A 42 15.81 14.49 3.33
C ASN A 42 15.31 13.86 2.00
N ASN A 43 15.28 12.53 1.93
CA ASN A 43 14.83 11.81 0.74
C ASN A 43 13.33 11.96 0.47
N HIS A 44 12.56 12.54 1.39
CA HIS A 44 11.13 12.85 1.25
C HIS A 44 10.86 14.15 0.49
N ALA A 45 11.90 14.92 0.13
CA ALA A 45 11.76 16.23 -0.53
C ALA A 45 10.73 17.14 0.19
N ASP A 46 9.76 17.70 -0.53
CA ASP A 46 8.75 18.58 0.04
C ASP A 46 7.54 17.86 0.67
N MET A 47 7.57 16.51 0.76
CA MET A 47 6.49 15.71 1.34
C MET A 47 6.48 15.77 2.88
N LYS A 48 6.29 16.95 3.45
CA LYS A 48 6.26 17.18 4.91
C LYS A 48 5.22 16.33 5.65
N TRP A 49 4.16 15.92 4.97
CA TRP A 49 3.15 15.02 5.52
C TRP A 49 3.72 13.63 5.89
N MET A 50 4.81 13.19 5.27
CA MET A 50 5.52 11.97 5.66
C MET A 50 6.19 12.14 7.02
N GLU A 51 6.78 13.29 7.27
CA GLU A 51 7.44 13.64 8.53
C GLU A 51 6.43 13.80 9.68
N ASN A 52 5.36 14.56 9.44
CA ASN A 52 4.36 14.93 10.45
C ASN A 52 3.67 13.75 11.13
N ARG A 53 3.56 12.60 10.46
CA ARG A 53 2.89 11.39 10.97
C ARG A 53 3.80 10.15 10.95
N SER A 54 5.10 10.34 11.04
CA SER A 54 6.09 9.26 10.96
C SER A 54 5.97 8.24 12.11
N GLU A 55 5.59 8.70 13.31
CA GLU A 55 5.42 7.84 14.48
C GLU A 55 4.21 6.89 14.34
N GLU A 56 3.09 7.37 13.79
CA GLU A 56 1.91 6.56 13.52
C GLU A 56 2.17 5.54 12.41
N ARG A 57 2.94 5.93 11.37
CA ARG A 57 3.35 5.02 10.30
C ARG A 57 4.19 3.86 10.82
N GLY A 58 5.08 4.11 11.76
CA GLY A 58 5.95 3.11 12.34
C GLY A 58 5.32 2.30 13.49
N ASN A 59 4.19 2.75 14.02
CA ASN A 59 3.50 2.04 15.10
C ASN A 59 1.98 2.18 14.92
N ILE A 60 1.36 1.10 14.47
CA ILE A 60 -0.08 1.04 14.19
C ILE A 60 -0.93 1.34 15.44
N HIS A 61 -0.43 1.03 16.64
CA HIS A 61 -1.13 1.30 17.90
C HIS A 61 -1.16 2.80 18.26
N LYS A 62 -0.29 3.64 17.66
CA LYS A 62 -0.41 5.10 17.75
C LYS A 62 -1.54 5.63 16.87
N TYR A 63 -1.87 4.93 15.80
CA TYR A 63 -2.98 5.28 14.90
C TYR A 63 -4.32 4.68 15.36
N PHE A 64 -4.31 3.40 15.72
CA PHE A 64 -5.47 2.69 16.26
C PHE A 64 -5.05 1.86 17.48
N PRO A 65 -5.20 2.38 18.72
CA PRO A 65 -4.68 1.75 19.93
C PRO A 65 -5.19 0.34 20.21
N GLU A 66 -6.43 0.05 19.81
CA GLU A 66 -7.06 -1.25 20.00
C GLU A 66 -6.73 -2.26 18.90
N ALA A 67 -5.90 -1.91 17.91
CA ALA A 67 -5.54 -2.78 16.78
C ALA A 67 -5.01 -4.14 17.24
N ARG A 68 -5.54 -5.22 16.66
CA ARG A 68 -5.10 -6.61 16.89
C ARG A 68 -4.79 -7.35 15.62
N SER A 69 -5.52 -7.07 14.54
CA SER A 69 -5.27 -7.69 13.24
C SER A 69 -5.34 -6.67 12.12
N VAL A 70 -4.56 -6.90 11.07
CA VAL A 70 -4.59 -6.16 9.82
C VAL A 70 -4.96 -7.14 8.71
N ILE A 71 -6.07 -6.87 8.03
CA ILE A 71 -6.45 -7.53 6.78
C ILE A 71 -5.92 -6.66 5.67
N SER A 72 -4.90 -7.12 4.94
CA SER A 72 -4.39 -6.43 3.77
C SER A 72 -4.99 -7.02 2.51
N VAL A 73 -5.43 -6.16 1.62
CA VAL A 73 -6.05 -6.55 0.36
C VAL A 73 -5.30 -5.96 -0.82
N GLY A 74 -5.39 -6.65 -1.96
CA GLY A 74 -4.80 -6.21 -3.21
C GLY A 74 -5.79 -6.29 -4.37
N MET A 75 -5.87 -5.22 -5.16
CA MET A 75 -6.70 -5.16 -6.36
C MET A 75 -5.83 -4.87 -7.58
N ASN A 76 -5.82 -5.81 -8.54
CA ASN A 76 -5.08 -5.64 -9.78
C ASN A 76 -5.70 -4.56 -10.67
N TYR A 77 -4.87 -3.66 -11.21
CA TYR A 77 -5.29 -2.62 -12.14
C TYR A 77 -4.71 -2.77 -13.56
N TYR A 78 -3.96 -3.83 -13.82
CA TYR A 78 -3.41 -4.05 -15.16
C TYR A 78 -4.49 -4.53 -16.13
N THR A 79 -4.67 -3.78 -17.21
CA THR A 79 -5.71 -4.05 -18.22
C THR A 79 -5.22 -4.90 -19.39
N GLY A 80 -3.92 -5.19 -19.48
CA GLY A 80 -3.31 -5.83 -20.64
C GLY A 80 -3.06 -4.90 -21.83
N ILE A 81 -3.55 -3.66 -21.78
CA ILE A 81 -3.37 -2.65 -22.83
C ILE A 81 -2.01 -1.95 -22.62
N LYS A 82 -1.24 -1.83 -23.68
CA LYS A 82 0.00 -1.06 -23.66
C LYS A 82 -0.30 0.40 -23.97
N GLN A 83 0.51 1.29 -23.38
CA GLN A 83 0.36 2.73 -23.58
C GLN A 83 0.60 3.16 -25.03
N GLU A 84 1.43 2.41 -25.76
CA GLU A 84 1.68 2.62 -27.18
C GLU A 84 0.46 2.33 -28.07
N ASP A 85 -0.46 1.48 -27.60
CA ASP A 85 -1.69 1.12 -28.31
C ASP A 85 -2.78 2.20 -28.15
N LEU A 86 -2.61 3.15 -27.24
CA LEU A 86 -3.55 4.25 -27.04
C LEU A 86 -3.33 5.33 -28.11
N LYS A 87 -4.41 5.73 -28.78
CA LYS A 87 -4.43 6.85 -29.73
C LYS A 87 -4.43 8.19 -28.97
N SER A 88 -3.37 8.47 -28.23
CA SER A 88 -3.23 9.69 -27.44
C SER A 88 -1.79 10.19 -27.49
N ASP A 89 -1.61 11.48 -27.70
CA ASP A 89 -0.32 12.16 -27.61
C ASP A 89 0.18 12.29 -26.15
N TYR A 90 -0.71 12.06 -25.19
CA TYR A 90 -0.41 12.14 -23.76
C TYR A 90 -0.32 10.74 -23.15
N LYS A 91 0.68 10.55 -22.29
CA LYS A 91 0.90 9.32 -21.55
C LYS A 91 0.58 9.55 -20.07
N PHE A 92 -0.31 8.71 -19.53
CA PHE A 92 -0.66 8.69 -18.13
C PHE A 92 -0.29 7.34 -17.53
N SER A 93 0.11 7.33 -16.26
CA SER A 93 0.37 6.08 -15.55
C SER A 93 -0.89 5.22 -15.51
N ASN A 94 -0.73 3.90 -15.71
CA ASN A 94 -1.85 2.97 -15.83
C ASN A 94 -2.78 2.96 -14.60
N TYR A 95 -2.26 3.26 -13.41
CA TYR A 95 -3.08 3.33 -12.20
C TYR A 95 -4.16 4.42 -12.27
N ALA A 96 -3.99 5.42 -13.14
CA ALA A 96 -4.89 6.55 -13.31
C ALA A 96 -5.85 6.40 -14.54
N TRP A 97 -5.92 5.22 -15.15
CA TRP A 97 -6.75 5.01 -16.35
C TRP A 97 -8.22 4.73 -16.07
N GLY A 98 -8.53 4.33 -14.84
CA GLY A 98 -9.91 4.02 -14.42
C GLY A 98 -10.48 5.09 -13.50
N ASP A 99 -11.54 4.69 -12.82
CA ASP A 99 -12.11 5.47 -11.73
C ASP A 99 -11.14 5.57 -10.56
N ASP A 100 -11.37 6.54 -9.66
CA ASP A 100 -10.54 6.75 -8.49
C ASP A 100 -10.52 5.51 -7.59
N TYR A 101 -9.38 4.83 -7.55
CA TYR A 101 -9.20 3.60 -6.78
C TYR A 101 -9.39 3.80 -5.27
N HIS A 102 -9.16 5.01 -4.75
CA HIS A 102 -9.39 5.31 -3.33
C HIS A 102 -10.86 5.11 -2.97
N ILE A 103 -11.78 5.53 -3.84
CA ILE A 103 -13.23 5.36 -3.64
C ILE A 103 -13.57 3.88 -3.74
N ILE A 104 -13.13 3.22 -4.82
CA ILE A 104 -13.45 1.81 -5.10
C ILE A 104 -12.97 0.90 -3.96
N LEU A 105 -11.71 1.05 -3.52
CA LEU A 105 -11.17 0.20 -2.46
C LEU A 105 -11.85 0.49 -1.12
N LYS A 106 -12.08 1.77 -0.78
CA LYS A 106 -12.76 2.15 0.46
C LYS A 106 -14.15 1.57 0.53
N ASP A 107 -14.95 1.68 -0.53
CA ASP A 107 -16.32 1.15 -0.57
C ASP A 107 -16.34 -0.37 -0.37
N LYS A 108 -15.43 -1.09 -1.01
CA LYS A 108 -15.28 -2.54 -0.84
C LYS A 108 -14.82 -2.92 0.57
N LEU A 109 -13.87 -2.19 1.15
CA LEU A 109 -13.38 -2.43 2.50
C LEU A 109 -14.45 -2.09 3.55
N PHE A 110 -15.23 -1.02 3.36
CA PHE A 110 -16.40 -0.73 4.21
C PHE A 110 -17.48 -1.80 4.10
N SER A 111 -17.70 -2.34 2.90
CA SER A 111 -18.61 -3.47 2.68
C SER A 111 -18.12 -4.71 3.43
N LEU A 112 -16.82 -5.00 3.42
CA LEU A 112 -16.22 -6.09 4.18
C LEU A 112 -16.39 -5.88 5.69
N LEU A 113 -16.09 -4.67 6.19
CA LEU A 113 -16.27 -4.33 7.60
C LEU A 113 -17.75 -4.45 8.04
N SER A 114 -18.67 -3.97 7.21
CA SER A 114 -20.12 -4.07 7.49
C SER A 114 -20.56 -5.53 7.58
N TRP A 115 -20.10 -6.37 6.66
CA TRP A 115 -20.37 -7.80 6.70
C TRP A 115 -19.76 -8.49 7.94
N ILE A 116 -18.54 -8.12 8.35
CA ILE A 116 -17.95 -8.64 9.61
C ILE A 116 -18.83 -8.26 10.81
N LYS A 117 -19.36 -7.03 10.83
CA LYS A 117 -20.24 -6.54 11.91
C LYS A 117 -21.61 -7.23 11.99
N GLU A 118 -22.05 -7.92 10.94
CA GLU A 118 -23.25 -8.78 11.01
C GLU A 118 -23.06 -9.96 11.98
N PHE A 119 -21.80 -10.44 12.14
CA PHE A 119 -21.46 -11.54 13.07
C PHE A 119 -21.11 -11.04 14.48
N ASP A 120 -20.58 -9.85 14.59
CA ASP A 120 -20.23 -9.22 15.85
C ASP A 120 -20.30 -7.68 15.72
N PRO A 121 -21.45 -7.08 16.10
CA PRO A 121 -21.65 -5.63 16.01
C PRO A 121 -20.69 -4.79 16.86
N THR A 122 -20.00 -5.41 17.82
CA THR A 122 -19.06 -4.69 18.71
C THR A 122 -17.69 -4.46 18.10
N VAL A 123 -17.38 -5.13 16.97
CA VAL A 123 -16.09 -5.00 16.26
C VAL A 123 -15.86 -3.56 15.84
N LYS A 124 -14.71 -3.04 16.23
CA LYS A 124 -14.19 -1.76 15.73
C LYS A 124 -13.20 -2.02 14.61
N GLY A 125 -13.29 -1.23 13.55
CA GLY A 125 -12.38 -1.33 12.41
C GLY A 125 -12.12 0.02 11.77
N VAL A 126 -10.91 0.15 11.22
CA VAL A 126 -10.47 1.33 10.47
C VAL A 126 -10.07 0.90 9.06
N VAL A 127 -10.67 1.55 8.06
CA VAL A 127 -10.34 1.34 6.65
C VAL A 127 -9.25 2.32 6.22
N CYS A 128 -8.19 1.79 5.65
CA CYS A 128 -7.03 2.54 5.18
C CYS A 128 -6.81 2.27 3.69
N VAL A 129 -6.63 3.33 2.92
CA VAL A 129 -6.21 3.27 1.51
C VAL A 129 -5.35 4.48 1.25
N ASP A 130 -4.05 4.28 1.02
CA ASP A 130 -3.03 5.26 0.62
C ASP A 130 -2.92 6.52 1.53
N THR A 131 -4.01 7.25 1.75
CA THR A 131 -4.02 8.53 2.48
C THR A 131 -3.92 8.41 4.00
N SER A 132 -3.96 7.21 4.55
CA SER A 132 -3.81 6.94 5.99
C SER A 132 -2.33 6.89 6.39
N PRO A 133 -1.98 7.15 7.66
CA PRO A 133 -0.59 7.03 8.13
C PRO A 133 -0.25 5.56 8.42
N VAL A 134 -0.39 4.72 7.41
CA VAL A 134 -0.17 3.28 7.44
C VAL A 134 0.86 2.93 6.37
N MET A 135 1.71 1.96 6.63
CA MET A 135 2.70 1.48 5.65
C MET A 135 2.09 0.31 4.85
N ASP A 136 1.20 0.61 3.90
CA ASP A 136 0.43 -0.39 3.14
C ASP A 136 1.30 -1.55 2.63
N LYS A 137 2.45 -1.25 2.02
CA LYS A 137 3.35 -2.27 1.45
C LYS A 137 3.95 -3.20 2.52
N VAL A 138 4.22 -2.66 3.70
CA VAL A 138 4.74 -3.44 4.84
C VAL A 138 3.67 -4.40 5.34
N TRP A 139 2.46 -3.92 5.52
CA TRP A 139 1.35 -4.77 5.96
C TRP A 139 1.00 -5.83 4.92
N ALA A 140 1.01 -5.48 3.64
CA ALA A 140 0.81 -6.43 2.55
C ALA A 140 1.87 -7.54 2.53
N GLN A 141 3.16 -7.20 2.77
CA GLN A 141 4.22 -8.20 2.89
C GLN A 141 4.05 -9.08 4.13
N LYS A 142 3.72 -8.49 5.30
CA LYS A 142 3.45 -9.22 6.54
C LYS A 142 2.24 -10.14 6.41
N ALA A 143 1.24 -9.76 5.62
CA ALA A 143 0.07 -10.56 5.31
C ALA A 143 0.28 -11.58 4.15
N GLY A 144 1.49 -11.66 3.59
CA GLY A 144 1.85 -12.67 2.58
C GLY A 144 1.45 -12.35 1.14
N LEU A 145 1.07 -11.10 0.81
CA LEU A 145 0.62 -10.75 -0.54
C LEU A 145 1.76 -10.71 -1.56
N GLY A 146 2.99 -10.46 -1.11
CA GLY A 146 4.18 -10.36 -1.94
C GLY A 146 5.38 -9.81 -1.16
N TRP A 147 6.44 -9.42 -1.86
CA TRP A 147 7.64 -8.82 -1.26
C TRP A 147 7.83 -7.37 -1.70
N ILE A 148 8.51 -6.58 -0.90
CA ILE A 148 8.91 -5.22 -1.27
C ILE A 148 10.14 -5.32 -2.17
N GLY A 149 10.01 -4.89 -3.42
CA GLY A 149 11.10 -4.92 -4.40
C GLY A 149 12.10 -3.78 -4.22
N LYS A 150 13.24 -3.85 -4.91
CA LYS A 150 14.27 -2.82 -4.91
C LYS A 150 13.75 -1.43 -5.34
N HIS A 151 12.66 -1.39 -6.12
CA HIS A 151 11.97 -0.15 -6.51
C HIS A 151 10.99 0.38 -5.45
N THR A 152 11.02 -0.17 -4.24
CA THR A 152 10.19 0.23 -3.08
C THR A 152 8.68 -0.04 -3.18
N ASN A 153 8.22 -0.74 -4.22
CA ASN A 153 6.83 -1.17 -4.33
C ASN A 153 6.67 -2.65 -3.99
N LEU A 154 5.44 -3.04 -3.63
CA LEU A 154 5.10 -4.44 -3.46
C LEU A 154 5.13 -5.15 -4.83
N ILE A 155 5.67 -6.36 -4.87
CA ILE A 155 5.63 -7.26 -6.02
C ILE A 155 4.87 -8.52 -5.61
N SER A 156 3.76 -8.78 -6.26
CA SER A 156 3.02 -10.03 -6.14
C SER A 156 3.53 -11.04 -7.19
N ARG A 157 3.56 -12.33 -6.86
CA ARG A 157 3.92 -13.38 -7.82
C ARG A 157 2.97 -13.43 -9.02
N ASP A 158 1.68 -13.13 -8.80
CA ASP A 158 0.64 -13.27 -9.82
C ASP A 158 0.43 -12.00 -10.65
N TYR A 159 0.64 -10.82 -10.03
CA TYR A 159 0.26 -9.53 -10.61
C TYR A 159 1.42 -8.54 -10.72
N GLY A 160 2.65 -8.94 -10.36
CA GLY A 160 3.77 -8.01 -10.31
C GLY A 160 3.48 -6.85 -9.37
N SER A 161 3.83 -5.63 -9.78
CA SER A 161 3.52 -4.40 -9.03
C SER A 161 2.24 -3.69 -9.48
N TRP A 162 1.42 -4.34 -10.34
CA TRP A 162 0.17 -3.79 -10.86
C TRP A 162 -1.00 -3.98 -9.89
N ILE A 163 -0.79 -3.59 -8.63
CA ILE A 163 -1.73 -3.88 -7.55
C ILE A 163 -1.92 -2.65 -6.67
N PHE A 164 -3.17 -2.25 -6.47
CA PHE A 164 -3.55 -1.31 -5.42
C PHE A 164 -3.66 -2.05 -4.10
N LEU A 165 -3.27 -1.39 -3.03
CA LEU A 165 -3.31 -1.93 -1.67
C LEU A 165 -4.33 -1.18 -0.82
N GLY A 166 -4.85 -1.87 0.18
CA GLY A 166 -5.68 -1.28 1.21
C GLY A 166 -5.73 -2.19 2.43
N GLU A 167 -6.00 -1.62 3.58
CA GLU A 167 -6.04 -2.32 4.86
C GLU A 167 -7.36 -2.10 5.58
N LEU A 168 -7.82 -3.16 6.23
CA LEU A 168 -8.84 -3.11 7.26
C LEU A 168 -8.20 -3.54 8.58
N ILE A 169 -8.01 -2.57 9.48
CA ILE A 169 -7.43 -2.81 10.81
C ILE A 169 -8.57 -3.08 11.77
N LEU A 170 -8.51 -4.16 12.54
CA LEU A 170 -9.55 -4.58 13.47
C LEU A 170 -9.02 -4.66 14.91
N ASP A 171 -9.89 -4.43 15.87
CA ASP A 171 -9.69 -4.65 17.32
C ASP A 171 -9.85 -6.13 17.72
N GLN A 172 -10.01 -7.03 16.77
CA GLN A 172 -10.19 -8.47 16.95
C GLN A 172 -8.95 -9.24 16.49
N SER A 173 -8.58 -10.26 17.25
CA SER A 173 -7.53 -11.20 16.86
C SER A 173 -8.07 -12.21 15.85
N LEU A 174 -7.38 -12.36 14.74
CA LEU A 174 -7.67 -13.31 13.67
C LEU A 174 -6.50 -14.29 13.50
N GLU A 175 -6.77 -15.46 12.93
CA GLU A 175 -5.73 -16.37 12.50
C GLU A 175 -4.93 -15.72 11.36
N GLN A 176 -3.60 -15.73 11.49
CA GLN A 176 -2.68 -15.05 10.60
C GLN A 176 -2.26 -15.92 9.43
N ASP A 177 -2.00 -15.30 8.30
CA ASP A 177 -1.28 -15.90 7.19
C ASP A 177 0.25 -15.81 7.41
N LYS A 178 1.00 -16.60 6.66
CA LYS A 178 2.46 -16.54 6.71
C LYS A 178 2.97 -15.30 5.98
N PRO A 179 3.87 -14.51 6.59
CA PRO A 179 4.47 -13.38 5.92
C PRO A 179 5.29 -13.82 4.70
N PHE A 180 5.42 -12.92 3.72
CA PHE A 180 6.29 -13.15 2.58
C PHE A 180 7.72 -12.74 2.96
N ASN A 181 8.56 -13.71 3.29
CA ASN A 181 9.92 -13.47 3.80
C ASN A 181 11.02 -13.58 2.72
N GLU A 182 10.66 -14.05 1.51
CA GLU A 182 11.62 -14.24 0.44
C GLU A 182 11.86 -12.92 -0.29
N ASP A 183 13.11 -12.57 -0.54
CA ASP A 183 13.46 -11.52 -1.50
C ASP A 183 13.74 -12.15 -2.86
N LEU A 184 12.81 -11.97 -3.77
CA LEU A 184 12.91 -12.51 -5.12
C LEU A 184 13.56 -11.54 -6.13
N CYS A 185 14.01 -10.36 -5.69
CA CYS A 185 14.81 -9.47 -6.52
C CYS A 185 16.23 -10.01 -6.73
N GLY A 186 16.85 -10.63 -5.73
CA GLY A 186 18.18 -11.19 -5.83
C GLY A 186 19.19 -10.21 -6.44
N THR A 187 19.89 -10.61 -7.50
CA THR A 187 20.85 -9.77 -8.23
C THR A 187 20.22 -8.85 -9.28
N CYS A 188 18.90 -8.91 -9.50
CA CYS A 188 18.24 -8.07 -10.49
C CYS A 188 18.29 -6.59 -10.10
N VAL A 189 18.68 -5.72 -11.04
CA VAL A 189 18.75 -4.26 -10.87
C VAL A 189 18.02 -3.51 -11.99
N ALA A 190 17.20 -4.20 -12.77
CA ALA A 190 16.54 -3.65 -13.95
C ALA A 190 15.71 -2.38 -13.67
N CYS A 191 15.02 -2.30 -12.52
CA CYS A 191 14.25 -1.12 -12.14
C CYS A 191 15.15 0.08 -11.79
N ILE A 192 16.34 -0.16 -11.24
CA ILE A 192 17.31 0.88 -10.88
C ILE A 192 17.93 1.44 -12.15
N GLU A 193 18.38 0.56 -13.06
CA GLU A 193 18.96 0.96 -14.36
C GLU A 193 17.95 1.68 -15.26
N ALA A 194 16.68 1.26 -15.21
CA ALA A 194 15.61 1.89 -16.00
C ALA A 194 15.13 3.24 -15.43
N CYS A 195 15.57 3.64 -14.22
CA CYS A 195 15.15 4.90 -13.62
C CYS A 195 15.86 6.10 -14.31
N PRO A 196 15.14 6.94 -15.08
CA PRO A 196 15.77 7.98 -15.89
C PRO A 196 16.41 9.09 -15.07
N THR A 197 16.03 9.25 -13.81
CA THR A 197 16.56 10.28 -12.91
C THR A 197 17.46 9.73 -11.81
N GLN A 198 17.74 8.42 -11.85
CA GLN A 198 18.52 7.75 -10.81
C GLN A 198 18.00 8.00 -9.38
N ALA A 199 16.67 8.04 -9.25
CA ALA A 199 16.00 8.23 -7.98
C ALA A 199 15.99 6.96 -7.11
N LEU A 200 16.25 5.79 -7.71
CA LEU A 200 16.19 4.49 -7.04
C LEU A 200 17.60 3.99 -6.68
N ASN A 201 17.73 3.56 -5.44
CA ASN A 201 18.78 2.68 -4.94
C ASN A 201 18.15 1.38 -4.43
N ASP A 202 18.95 0.41 -4.01
CA ASP A 202 18.41 -0.84 -3.46
C ASP A 202 17.48 -0.53 -2.28
N TYR A 203 16.17 -0.77 -2.46
CA TYR A 203 15.10 -0.60 -1.47
C TYR A 203 14.91 0.83 -0.92
N GLU A 204 15.49 1.82 -1.57
CA GLU A 204 15.38 3.22 -1.17
C GLU A 204 15.08 4.10 -2.39
N ILE A 205 14.19 5.08 -2.21
CA ILE A 205 13.87 6.09 -3.22
C ILE A 205 14.22 7.49 -2.71
N ASP A 206 14.84 8.30 -3.55
CA ASP A 206 15.00 9.74 -3.35
C ASP A 206 13.83 10.45 -4.05
N ALA A 207 12.85 10.90 -3.26
CA ALA A 207 11.67 11.58 -3.81
C ALA A 207 12.01 12.91 -4.48
N GLY A 208 13.12 13.55 -4.09
CA GLY A 208 13.60 14.78 -4.73
C GLY A 208 14.09 14.59 -6.17
N LYS A 209 14.36 13.34 -6.55
CA LYS A 209 14.73 12.97 -7.93
C LYS A 209 13.63 12.19 -8.64
N CYS A 210 12.65 11.67 -7.93
CA CYS A 210 11.62 10.82 -8.49
C CYS A 210 10.59 11.64 -9.26
N ILE A 211 10.44 11.37 -10.56
CA ILE A 211 9.48 12.06 -11.43
C ILE A 211 8.06 11.94 -10.87
N SER A 212 7.67 10.76 -10.39
CA SER A 212 6.35 10.53 -9.80
C SER A 212 6.13 11.35 -8.53
N CYS A 213 7.12 11.39 -7.63
CA CYS A 213 7.01 12.15 -6.39
C CYS A 213 7.00 13.68 -6.63
N LEU A 214 7.76 14.16 -7.61
CA LEU A 214 7.80 15.58 -7.97
C LEU A 214 6.45 16.09 -8.50
N LEU A 215 5.61 15.24 -9.06
CA LEU A 215 4.26 15.62 -9.48
C LEU A 215 3.35 16.00 -8.30
N TYR A 216 3.61 15.47 -7.10
CA TYR A 216 2.87 15.83 -5.88
C TYR A 216 3.36 17.12 -5.22
N THR A 217 4.61 17.48 -5.42
CA THR A 217 5.28 18.53 -4.64
C THR A 217 5.59 19.78 -5.44
N SER A 218 5.78 19.65 -6.75
CA SER A 218 6.00 20.81 -7.62
C SER A 218 4.66 21.48 -7.94
N PRO A 219 4.51 22.80 -7.63
CA PRO A 219 3.30 23.51 -7.99
C PRO A 219 3.11 23.46 -9.50
N SER A 220 1.95 23.01 -9.93
CA SER A 220 1.59 23.04 -11.34
C SER A 220 1.43 24.51 -11.81
N PRO A 221 1.53 24.78 -13.12
CA PRO A 221 1.22 26.14 -13.61
C PRO A 221 -0.18 26.63 -13.26
N ARG A 222 -1.10 25.71 -12.92
CA ARG A 222 -2.46 26.04 -12.46
C ARG A 222 -2.49 26.51 -11.01
N ASP A 223 -1.60 25.98 -10.15
CA ASP A 223 -1.52 26.32 -8.73
C ASP A 223 -0.98 27.72 -8.49
N LYS A 224 -0.30 28.30 -9.49
CA LYS A 224 0.23 29.66 -9.44
C LYS A 224 -0.84 30.74 -9.72
N ARG A 225 -2.10 30.36 -9.89
CA ARG A 225 -3.24 31.27 -10.15
C ARG A 225 -4.15 31.47 -8.94
N LEU A 226 -3.74 30.99 -7.76
CA LEU A 226 -4.44 31.21 -6.49
C LEU A 226 -3.81 32.32 -5.68
#